data_19202ea3735000154fa738dac081d80f
#
_entry.id   19202ea3735000154fa738dac081d80f
#
_cell.length_a   1.000
_cell.length_b   1.000
_cell.length_c   1.000
_cell.angle_alpha   90.00
_cell.angle_beta   90.00
_cell.angle_gamma   90.00
#
_symmetry.space_group_name_H-M   'P 1'
#
loop_
_entity.id
_entity.type
_entity.pdbx_description
1 polymer ?
#
loop_
_entity_poly.entity_id
_entity_poly.type
_entity_poly.pdbx_seq_one_letter_code
_entity_poly.pdbx_strand_id
1 'polypeptide(L)'
;MTSSLALWTPEQTQLISTTIAPGCSADELRLFAYACQRTGLDPFSKQIYAIKRGGKMTIQSGIDGLRSIAERTGQLDGSETFWCGEDGQWADVWIGSKPPAAAKTIIHRKGSSHPFVGVARFADYNAGQGLWSKMPAAMIAKCSEALALRKAFPADLSGVYSTDEMQQAEVEPVTVTTTAAPALTAAPAGDAKIFAAGKAAIAKADTIDKLREVAARMEARKADLSPEQHDQLLQLALDREAALTPVTAEEVDPFGD
;
A
#
# COMPACT_ATOMS: atom_id res chain seq x y z
N MET A 1 17.12 -6.12 -25.03
CA MET A 1 17.58 -5.75 -23.68
C MET A 1 16.67 -6.45 -22.68
N THR A 2 17.05 -7.64 -22.24
CA THR A 2 16.31 -8.42 -21.24
C THR A 2 16.52 -7.74 -19.89
N SER A 3 15.47 -7.08 -19.39
CA SER A 3 15.45 -6.47 -18.06
C SER A 3 15.70 -7.55 -17.01
N SER A 4 16.89 -7.54 -16.42
CA SER A 4 17.24 -8.37 -15.27
C SER A 4 16.47 -7.89 -14.04
N LEU A 5 15.20 -8.26 -13.94
CA LEU A 5 14.34 -8.04 -12.75
C LEU A 5 14.27 -9.29 -11.88
N ALA A 6 15.19 -10.23 -12.06
CA ALA A 6 15.27 -11.41 -11.20
C ALA A 6 16.04 -11.05 -9.93
N LEU A 7 15.33 -10.51 -8.92
CA LEU A 7 15.87 -10.36 -7.57
C LEU A 7 16.26 -11.73 -6.98
N TRP A 8 15.58 -12.79 -7.41
CA TRP A 8 15.73 -14.16 -6.93
C TRP A 8 16.02 -15.12 -8.10
N THR A 9 16.78 -16.18 -7.83
CA THR A 9 16.92 -17.29 -8.78
C THR A 9 15.60 -18.02 -8.97
N PRO A 10 15.42 -18.84 -10.03
CA PRO A 10 14.22 -19.65 -10.20
C PRO A 10 13.92 -20.54 -8.99
N GLU A 11 14.95 -21.15 -8.39
CA GLU A 11 14.84 -21.98 -7.19
C GLU A 11 14.39 -21.18 -5.97
N GLN A 12 14.95 -19.97 -5.77
CA GLN A 12 14.51 -19.06 -4.71
C GLN A 12 13.07 -18.60 -4.92
N THR A 13 12.68 -18.28 -6.16
CA THR A 13 11.31 -17.92 -6.50
C THR A 13 10.33 -19.05 -6.19
N GLN A 14 10.70 -20.29 -6.54
CA GLN A 14 9.91 -21.46 -6.22
C GLN A 14 9.76 -21.65 -4.70
N LEU A 15 10.85 -21.51 -3.95
CA LEU A 15 10.83 -21.63 -2.49
C LEU A 15 9.95 -20.54 -1.86
N ILE A 16 10.06 -19.29 -2.31
CA ILE A 16 9.22 -18.19 -1.83
C ILE A 16 7.75 -18.47 -2.13
N SER A 17 7.41 -18.89 -3.34
CA SER A 17 6.02 -19.14 -3.74
C SER A 17 5.36 -20.27 -2.93
N THR A 18 6.14 -21.23 -2.46
CA THR A 18 5.61 -22.38 -1.71
C THR A 18 5.58 -22.15 -0.20
N THR A 19 6.53 -21.38 0.36
CA THR A 19 6.73 -21.29 1.81
C THR A 19 6.45 -19.92 2.41
N ILE A 20 6.74 -18.84 1.66
CA ILE A 20 6.68 -17.46 2.17
C ILE A 20 5.45 -16.72 1.63
N ALA A 21 5.09 -16.96 0.37
CA ALA A 21 3.99 -16.30 -0.34
C ALA A 21 3.05 -17.33 -1.00
N PRO A 22 2.50 -18.32 -0.26
CA PRO A 22 1.69 -19.36 -0.85
C PRO A 22 0.42 -18.81 -1.49
N GLY A 23 0.09 -19.31 -2.68
CA GLY A 23 -1.10 -18.92 -3.43
C GLY A 23 -1.02 -17.57 -4.14
N CYS A 24 0.13 -16.89 -4.12
CA CYS A 24 0.35 -15.67 -4.89
C CYS A 24 0.53 -15.98 -6.38
N SER A 25 -0.01 -15.13 -7.24
CA SER A 25 0.21 -15.17 -8.69
C SER A 25 1.63 -14.69 -9.04
N ALA A 26 2.05 -14.92 -10.30
CA ALA A 26 3.35 -14.44 -10.77
C ALA A 26 3.50 -12.92 -10.67
N ASP A 27 2.42 -12.15 -10.90
CA ASP A 27 2.44 -10.69 -10.79
C ASP A 27 2.50 -10.24 -9.33
N GLU A 28 1.78 -10.92 -8.44
CA GLU A 28 1.86 -10.67 -7.00
C GLU A 28 3.27 -10.98 -6.45
N LEU A 29 3.91 -12.05 -6.90
CA LEU A 29 5.30 -12.35 -6.55
C LEU A 29 6.28 -11.30 -7.06
N ARG A 30 6.07 -10.78 -8.28
CA ARG A 30 6.87 -9.65 -8.80
C ARG A 30 6.69 -8.40 -7.94
N LEU A 31 5.46 -8.06 -7.58
CA LEU A 31 5.20 -6.93 -6.68
C LEU A 31 5.88 -7.12 -5.33
N PHE A 32 5.83 -8.33 -4.78
CA PHE A 32 6.52 -8.66 -3.53
C PHE A 32 8.05 -8.53 -3.67
N ALA A 33 8.64 -8.99 -4.78
CA ALA A 33 10.06 -8.81 -5.07
C ALA A 33 10.46 -7.32 -5.11
N TYR A 34 9.67 -6.48 -5.77
CA TYR A 34 9.89 -5.02 -5.76
C TYR A 34 9.83 -4.43 -4.36
N ALA A 35 8.89 -4.87 -3.52
CA ALA A 35 8.80 -4.41 -2.15
C ALA A 35 10.03 -4.82 -1.33
N CYS A 36 10.51 -6.06 -1.46
CA CYS A 36 11.74 -6.53 -0.85
C CYS A 36 12.95 -5.70 -1.29
N GLN A 37 13.07 -5.43 -2.59
CA GLN A 37 14.15 -4.62 -3.14
C GLN A 37 14.11 -3.18 -2.64
N ARG A 38 12.93 -2.54 -2.67
CA ARG A 38 12.75 -1.15 -2.21
C ARG A 38 13.06 -0.99 -0.72
N THR A 39 12.60 -1.93 0.10
CA THR A 39 12.78 -1.88 1.55
C THR A 39 14.12 -2.47 2.00
N GLY A 40 14.78 -3.24 1.14
CA GLY A 40 15.98 -4.02 1.48
C GLY A 40 15.71 -5.06 2.56
N LEU A 41 14.46 -5.53 2.70
CA LEU A 41 14.07 -6.56 3.64
C LEU A 41 14.17 -7.94 3.00
N ASP A 42 14.66 -8.88 3.80
CA ASP A 42 14.87 -10.27 3.38
C ASP A 42 13.68 -11.14 3.82
N PRO A 43 12.93 -11.74 2.87
CA PRO A 43 11.84 -12.64 3.19
C PRO A 43 12.31 -13.95 3.84
N PHE A 44 13.53 -14.42 3.54
CA PHE A 44 14.08 -15.64 4.16
C PHE A 44 14.43 -15.43 5.64
N SER A 45 14.80 -14.20 6.02
CA SER A 45 15.01 -13.80 7.42
C SER A 45 13.72 -13.42 8.13
N LYS A 46 12.55 -13.67 7.52
CA LYS A 46 11.23 -13.35 8.07
C LYS A 46 11.02 -11.87 8.41
N GLN A 47 11.69 -10.98 7.68
CA GLN A 47 11.54 -9.53 7.86
C GLN A 47 10.34 -8.97 7.12
N ILE A 48 9.90 -9.63 6.03
CA ILE A 48 8.79 -9.21 5.17
C ILE A 48 8.02 -10.43 4.67
N TYR A 49 6.70 -10.30 4.54
CA TYR A 49 5.77 -11.37 4.18
C TYR A 49 4.81 -10.91 3.09
N ALA A 50 4.45 -11.82 2.19
CA ALA A 50 3.29 -11.67 1.31
C ALA A 50 2.16 -12.58 1.83
N ILE A 51 1.11 -11.99 2.37
CA ILE A 51 -0.02 -12.71 2.96
C ILE A 51 -1.21 -12.57 2.03
N LYS A 52 -1.71 -13.71 1.52
CA LYS A 52 -2.89 -13.75 0.66
C LYS A 52 -4.10 -14.23 1.42
N ARG A 53 -5.15 -13.39 1.49
CA ARG A 53 -6.43 -13.71 2.14
C ARG A 53 -7.58 -13.18 1.30
N GLY A 54 -8.64 -13.95 1.16
CA GLY A 54 -9.82 -13.56 0.39
C GLY A 54 -9.51 -13.14 -1.07
N GLY A 55 -8.49 -13.75 -1.68
CA GLY A 55 -8.04 -13.41 -3.04
C GLY A 55 -7.15 -12.17 -3.15
N LYS A 56 -6.96 -11.38 -2.08
CA LYS A 56 -6.14 -10.17 -2.05
C LYS A 56 -4.81 -10.45 -1.36
N MET A 57 -3.71 -10.06 -2.00
CA MET A 57 -2.38 -10.08 -1.40
C MET A 57 -2.12 -8.78 -0.63
N THR A 58 -1.57 -8.90 0.58
CA THR A 58 -1.03 -7.77 1.35
C THR A 58 0.44 -8.03 1.67
N ILE A 59 1.27 -7.00 1.60
CA ILE A 59 2.68 -7.05 1.97
C ILE A 59 2.80 -6.49 3.39
N GLN A 60 3.33 -7.29 4.29
CA GLN A 60 3.46 -6.96 5.71
C GLN A 60 4.89 -7.22 6.17
N SER A 61 5.33 -6.48 7.16
CA SER A 61 6.66 -6.65 7.77
C SER A 61 6.53 -7.17 9.20
N GLY A 62 7.51 -7.91 9.67
CA GLY A 62 7.70 -8.10 11.10
C GLY A 62 8.25 -6.83 11.75
N ILE A 63 8.10 -6.70 13.08
CA ILE A 63 8.70 -5.56 13.80
C ILE A 63 10.23 -5.48 13.59
N ASP A 64 10.89 -6.62 13.43
CA ASP A 64 12.33 -6.70 13.18
C ASP A 64 12.69 -6.13 11.79
N GLY A 65 11.79 -6.23 10.82
CA GLY A 65 11.96 -5.55 9.53
C GLY A 65 11.92 -4.03 9.66
N LEU A 66 10.98 -3.49 10.44
CA LEU A 66 10.90 -2.06 10.72
C LEU A 66 12.15 -1.55 11.44
N ARG A 67 12.62 -2.29 12.45
CA ARG A 67 13.86 -2.00 13.16
C ARG A 67 15.07 -2.00 12.23
N SER A 68 15.16 -3.01 11.36
CA SER A 68 16.24 -3.13 10.37
C SER A 68 16.29 -1.95 9.40
N ILE A 69 15.15 -1.45 8.95
CA ILE A 69 15.09 -0.26 8.10
C ILE A 69 15.58 0.96 8.89
N ALA A 70 15.06 1.19 10.10
CA ALA A 70 15.44 2.33 10.92
C ALA A 70 16.94 2.32 11.27
N GLU A 71 17.48 1.16 11.64
CA GLU A 71 18.90 0.98 11.97
C GLU A 71 19.80 1.32 10.77
N ARG A 72 19.45 0.85 9.57
CA ARG A 72 20.21 1.13 8.34
C ARG A 72 20.29 2.61 7.97
N THR A 73 19.38 3.45 8.46
CA THR A 73 19.47 4.90 8.24
C THR A 73 20.68 5.51 8.98
N GLY A 74 21.24 4.81 9.96
CA GLY A 74 22.27 5.32 10.88
C GLY A 74 21.79 6.46 11.79
N GLN A 75 20.49 6.77 11.75
CA GLN A 75 19.90 7.89 12.49
C GLN A 75 19.12 7.45 13.74
N LEU A 76 18.88 6.15 13.92
CA LEU A 76 18.28 5.65 15.15
C LEU A 76 19.26 5.87 16.31
N ASP A 77 18.81 6.53 17.38
CA ASP A 77 19.64 6.91 18.52
C ASP A 77 19.20 6.23 19.83
N GLY A 78 18.02 5.61 19.82
CA GLY A 78 17.50 4.85 20.94
C GLY A 78 16.02 4.61 20.87
N SER A 79 15.57 3.63 21.64
CA SER A 79 14.16 3.23 21.76
C SER A 79 13.84 2.84 23.20
N GLU A 80 12.74 3.37 23.73
CA GLU A 80 12.24 3.05 25.07
C GLU A 80 10.77 2.67 24.96
N THR A 81 10.34 1.63 25.68
CA THR A 81 8.94 1.20 25.68
C THR A 81 8.40 1.09 27.11
N PHE A 82 7.20 1.60 27.30
CA PHE A 82 6.50 1.63 28.58
C PHE A 82 5.09 1.08 28.40
N TRP A 83 4.54 0.54 29.47
CA TRP A 83 3.16 0.04 29.52
C TRP A 83 2.39 0.76 30.61
N CYS A 84 1.07 0.86 30.44
CA CYS A 84 0.20 1.34 31.53
C CYS A 84 -1.03 0.46 31.69
N GLY A 85 -1.57 0.44 32.90
CA GLY A 85 -2.88 -0.08 33.22
C GLY A 85 -3.99 0.96 33.00
N GLU A 86 -5.18 0.65 33.48
CA GLU A 86 -6.33 1.57 33.45
C GLU A 86 -6.14 2.81 34.33
N ASP A 87 -5.20 2.76 35.28
CA ASP A 87 -4.77 3.86 36.14
C ASP A 87 -3.94 4.94 35.40
N GLY A 88 -3.53 4.67 34.16
CA GLY A 88 -2.74 5.59 33.34
C GLY A 88 -1.28 5.77 33.79
N GLN A 89 -0.80 5.00 34.81
CA GLN A 89 0.59 5.07 35.24
C GLN A 89 1.49 4.26 34.32
N TRP A 90 2.56 4.89 33.82
CA TRP A 90 3.51 4.28 32.91
C TRP A 90 4.63 3.57 33.68
N ALA A 91 4.90 2.32 33.32
CA ALA A 91 5.96 1.50 33.87
C ALA A 91 6.84 0.94 32.74
N ASP A 92 8.12 0.80 33.02
CA ASP A 92 9.13 0.24 32.09
C ASP A 92 9.12 -1.30 32.04
N VAL A 93 8.38 -1.94 32.94
CA VAL A 93 8.13 -3.39 32.96
C VAL A 93 6.66 -3.66 33.27
N TRP A 94 6.03 -4.54 32.48
CA TRP A 94 4.67 -4.99 32.78
C TRP A 94 4.67 -6.33 33.50
N ILE A 95 4.36 -6.30 34.80
CA ILE A 95 4.28 -7.48 35.67
C ILE A 95 2.84 -7.88 36.02
N GLY A 96 1.83 -7.12 35.52
CA GLY A 96 0.44 -7.40 35.79
C GLY A 96 -0.04 -8.71 35.17
N SER A 97 -0.97 -9.40 35.84
CA SER A 97 -1.60 -10.62 35.32
C SER A 97 -2.62 -10.38 34.21
N LYS A 98 -3.19 -9.16 34.15
CA LYS A 98 -4.08 -8.72 33.06
C LYS A 98 -3.28 -8.09 31.93
N PRO A 99 -3.81 -8.05 30.70
CA PRO A 99 -3.21 -7.27 29.63
C PRO A 99 -3.04 -5.79 30.04
N PRO A 100 -1.97 -5.10 29.58
CA PRO A 100 -1.87 -3.65 29.77
C PRO A 100 -2.96 -2.94 28.98
N ALA A 101 -3.42 -1.79 29.45
CA ALA A 101 -4.40 -0.97 28.72
C ALA A 101 -3.78 -0.32 27.48
N ALA A 102 -2.49 0.05 27.57
CA ALA A 102 -1.75 0.62 26.45
C ALA A 102 -0.24 0.35 26.57
N ALA A 103 0.45 0.50 25.45
CA ALA A 103 1.90 0.65 25.39
C ALA A 103 2.28 1.96 24.70
N LYS A 104 3.42 2.52 25.11
CA LYS A 104 4.01 3.73 24.55
C LYS A 104 5.47 3.45 24.21
N THR A 105 5.87 3.73 22.99
CA THR A 105 7.28 3.68 22.57
C THR A 105 7.75 5.07 22.21
N ILE A 106 8.95 5.40 22.66
CA ILE A 106 9.67 6.63 22.40
C ILE A 106 10.88 6.28 21.54
N ILE A 107 10.98 6.90 20.36
CA ILE A 107 12.12 6.74 19.45
C ILE A 107 12.92 8.03 19.45
N HIS A 108 14.21 7.90 19.74
CA HIS A 108 15.19 8.97 19.61
C HIS A 108 15.85 8.88 18.24
N ARG A 109 15.93 10.01 17.54
CA ARG A 109 16.55 10.12 16.23
C ARG A 109 17.62 11.19 16.26
N LYS A 110 18.82 10.86 15.78
CA LYS A 110 19.93 11.80 15.63
C LYS A 110 19.52 13.01 14.81
N GLY A 111 19.87 14.19 15.27
CA GLY A 111 19.52 15.45 14.61
C GLY A 111 18.09 15.94 14.85
N SER A 112 17.29 15.25 15.67
CA SER A 112 15.96 15.72 16.11
C SER A 112 16.05 16.24 17.55
N SER A 113 15.49 17.42 17.79
CA SER A 113 15.42 18.02 19.14
C SER A 113 14.34 17.38 20.02
N HIS A 114 13.40 16.65 19.43
CA HIS A 114 12.30 16.01 20.14
C HIS A 114 12.19 14.54 19.74
N PRO A 115 11.85 13.65 20.69
CA PRO A 115 11.62 12.26 20.39
C PRO A 115 10.28 12.04 19.66
N PHE A 116 10.17 10.91 18.99
CA PHE A 116 8.96 10.48 18.31
C PHE A 116 8.22 9.45 19.17
N VAL A 117 6.95 9.72 19.46
CA VAL A 117 6.16 8.90 20.38
C VAL A 117 5.05 8.19 19.64
N GLY A 118 4.99 6.87 19.79
CA GLY A 118 3.88 6.01 19.38
C GLY A 118 3.14 5.49 20.61
N VAL A 119 1.83 5.58 20.63
CA VAL A 119 0.98 5.02 21.68
C VAL A 119 -0.04 4.10 21.02
N ALA A 120 -0.15 2.87 21.51
CA ALA A 120 -1.10 1.89 21.07
C ALA A 120 -1.95 1.41 22.25
N ARG A 121 -3.28 1.51 22.15
CA ARG A 121 -4.21 0.97 23.15
C ARG A 121 -4.49 -0.49 22.87
N PHE A 122 -4.46 -1.33 23.91
CA PHE A 122 -4.67 -2.76 23.73
C PHE A 122 -6.04 -3.09 23.10
N ALA A 123 -7.08 -2.38 23.48
CA ALA A 123 -8.42 -2.58 22.93
C ALA A 123 -8.51 -2.34 21.42
N ASP A 124 -7.65 -1.47 20.85
CA ASP A 124 -7.67 -1.12 19.43
C ASP A 124 -6.95 -2.16 18.56
N TYR A 125 -6.05 -2.98 19.13
CA TYR A 125 -5.18 -3.89 18.38
C TYR A 125 -5.38 -5.37 18.71
N ASN A 126 -6.04 -5.68 19.80
CA ASN A 126 -6.19 -7.06 20.27
C ASN A 126 -7.02 -7.92 19.32
N ALA A 127 -6.40 -8.90 18.68
CA ALA A 127 -7.05 -9.88 17.82
C ALA A 127 -7.78 -11.01 18.61
N GLY A 128 -7.71 -11.03 19.94
CA GLY A 128 -8.40 -11.98 20.80
C GLY A 128 -7.89 -13.42 20.79
N GLN A 129 -6.85 -13.71 19.99
CA GLN A 129 -6.35 -15.08 19.79
C GLN A 129 -4.82 -15.12 19.59
N GLY A 130 -4.25 -16.33 19.61
CA GLY A 130 -2.86 -16.56 19.30
C GLY A 130 -1.90 -15.88 20.29
N LEU A 131 -0.95 -15.12 19.82
CA LEU A 131 0.03 -14.42 20.64
C LEU A 131 -0.59 -13.29 21.45
N TRP A 132 -1.68 -12.69 20.98
CA TRP A 132 -2.41 -11.65 21.70
C TRP A 132 -2.96 -12.14 23.04
N SER A 133 -3.38 -13.41 23.10
CA SER A 133 -3.84 -14.03 24.34
C SER A 133 -2.66 -14.54 25.21
N LYS A 134 -1.53 -14.96 24.60
CA LYS A 134 -0.42 -15.56 25.31
C LYS A 134 0.58 -14.52 25.83
N MET A 135 0.84 -13.46 25.06
CA MET A 135 1.85 -12.43 25.32
C MET A 135 1.30 -11.01 25.03
N PRO A 136 0.21 -10.59 25.68
CA PRO A 136 -0.49 -9.35 25.36
C PRO A 136 0.42 -8.10 25.48
N ALA A 137 1.28 -8.04 26.49
CA ALA A 137 2.18 -6.93 26.69
C ALA A 137 3.22 -6.80 25.57
N ALA A 138 3.77 -7.92 25.11
CA ALA A 138 4.72 -7.93 23.99
C ALA A 138 4.04 -7.54 22.67
N MET A 139 2.81 -7.97 22.44
CA MET A 139 2.08 -7.67 21.22
C MET A 139 1.74 -6.19 21.10
N ILE A 140 1.21 -5.59 22.18
CA ILE A 140 0.88 -4.16 22.15
C ILE A 140 2.13 -3.26 22.10
N ALA A 141 3.25 -3.70 22.69
CA ALA A 141 4.54 -3.02 22.58
C ALA A 141 5.02 -2.94 21.14
N LYS A 142 4.93 -4.03 20.37
CA LYS A 142 5.27 -4.04 18.94
C LYS A 142 4.44 -3.04 18.14
N CYS A 143 3.14 -2.92 18.43
CA CYS A 143 2.28 -1.95 17.76
C CYS A 143 2.68 -0.51 18.09
N SER A 144 2.94 -0.19 19.36
CA SER A 144 3.40 1.14 19.75
C SER A 144 4.76 1.50 19.14
N GLU A 145 5.67 0.52 19.06
CA GLU A 145 6.98 0.68 18.42
C GLU A 145 6.85 0.92 16.92
N ALA A 146 6.03 0.15 16.20
CA ALA A 146 5.77 0.35 14.79
C ALA A 146 5.22 1.76 14.49
N LEU A 147 4.30 2.25 15.32
CA LEU A 147 3.77 3.62 15.22
C LEU A 147 4.87 4.66 15.43
N ALA A 148 5.73 4.48 16.44
CA ALA A 148 6.81 5.41 16.75
C ALA A 148 7.88 5.44 15.65
N LEU A 149 8.28 4.26 15.13
CA LEU A 149 9.26 4.13 14.06
C LEU A 149 8.77 4.80 12.76
N ARG A 150 7.50 4.63 12.37
CA ARG A 150 6.96 5.30 11.18
C ARG A 150 6.90 6.82 11.32
N LYS A 151 6.68 7.34 12.53
CA LYS A 151 6.77 8.78 12.79
C LYS A 151 8.21 9.28 12.71
N ALA A 152 9.17 8.50 13.22
CA ALA A 152 10.58 8.87 13.22
C ALA A 152 11.22 8.76 11.82
N PHE A 153 10.80 7.79 11.01
CA PHE A 153 11.39 7.47 9.70
C PHE A 153 10.31 7.39 8.60
N PRO A 154 9.55 8.47 8.36
CA PRO A 154 8.39 8.41 7.45
C PRO A 154 8.79 8.16 5.99
N ALA A 155 9.96 8.61 5.55
CA ALA A 155 10.44 8.38 4.18
C ALA A 155 10.80 6.91 3.94
N ASP A 156 11.45 6.28 4.92
CA ASP A 156 11.98 4.92 4.81
C ASP A 156 10.90 3.86 5.06
N LEU A 157 9.94 4.17 5.95
CA LEU A 157 8.87 3.26 6.37
C LEU A 157 7.51 3.53 5.72
N SER A 158 7.44 4.42 4.73
CA SER A 158 6.20 4.69 4.00
C SER A 158 5.65 3.43 3.32
N GLY A 159 4.37 3.11 3.60
CA GLY A 159 3.70 1.94 3.04
C GLY A 159 4.16 0.59 3.60
N VAL A 160 4.98 0.58 4.68
CA VAL A 160 5.37 -0.64 5.38
C VAL A 160 4.58 -0.74 6.68
N TYR A 161 3.74 -1.77 6.79
CA TYR A 161 2.91 -2.04 7.95
C TYR A 161 3.32 -3.34 8.62
N SER A 162 3.24 -3.39 9.95
CA SER A 162 3.56 -4.62 10.67
C SER A 162 2.42 -5.64 10.60
N THR A 163 2.78 -6.93 10.64
CA THR A 163 1.81 -8.02 10.73
C THR A 163 0.92 -7.88 11.95
N ASP A 164 1.50 -7.46 13.07
CA ASP A 164 0.81 -7.34 14.35
C ASP A 164 -0.26 -6.23 14.34
N GLU A 165 -0.03 -5.15 13.57
CA GLU A 165 -1.02 -4.08 13.36
C GLU A 165 -2.15 -4.48 12.42
N MET A 166 -1.85 -5.31 11.41
CA MET A 166 -2.81 -5.69 10.38
C MET A 166 -3.73 -6.84 10.78
N GLN A 167 -3.40 -7.59 11.84
CA GLN A 167 -4.22 -8.71 12.30
C GLN A 167 -5.63 -8.29 12.73
N GLN A 168 -5.79 -7.07 13.21
CA GLN A 168 -7.09 -6.54 13.63
C GLN A 168 -7.96 -6.13 12.44
N ALA A 169 -7.38 -5.62 11.37
CA ALA A 169 -8.13 -5.19 10.17
C ALA A 169 -8.93 -6.34 9.52
N GLU A 170 -8.75 -7.58 10.01
CA GLU A 170 -9.36 -8.80 9.47
C GLU A 170 -10.52 -9.35 10.32
N VAL A 171 -10.77 -8.81 11.52
CA VAL A 171 -11.73 -9.40 12.48
C VAL A 171 -13.15 -8.86 12.31
N GLU A 172 -13.37 -7.77 11.58
CA GLU A 172 -14.74 -7.33 11.30
C GLU A 172 -14.96 -6.92 9.83
N PRO A 173 -15.99 -7.46 9.16
CA PRO A 173 -16.70 -6.67 8.20
C PRO A 173 -17.41 -5.59 9.03
N VAL A 174 -16.86 -4.39 9.09
CA VAL A 174 -17.53 -3.24 9.69
C VAL A 174 -18.85 -3.08 8.95
N THR A 175 -19.93 -3.55 9.58
CA THR A 175 -21.28 -3.11 9.24
C THR A 175 -21.31 -1.65 9.68
N VAL A 176 -20.97 -0.75 8.78
CA VAL A 176 -21.08 0.68 9.02
C VAL A 176 -22.56 0.99 9.18
N THR A 177 -23.03 0.97 10.44
CA THR A 177 -24.28 1.63 10.77
C THR A 177 -24.00 3.12 10.65
N THR A 178 -24.37 3.66 9.52
CA THR A 178 -24.17 5.06 9.15
C THR A 178 -25.00 5.92 10.07
N THR A 179 -24.41 6.41 11.17
CA THR A 179 -24.89 7.62 11.81
C THR A 179 -24.20 8.77 11.08
N ALA A 180 -25.00 9.54 10.35
CA ALA A 180 -24.56 10.55 9.40
C ALA A 180 -23.65 11.61 10.04
N ALA A 181 -22.37 11.63 9.65
CA ALA A 181 -21.56 12.84 9.65
C ALA A 181 -21.71 13.51 8.26
N PRO A 182 -21.60 14.85 8.14
CA PRO A 182 -21.93 15.55 6.91
C PRO A 182 -21.07 15.08 5.75
N ALA A 183 -21.74 14.70 4.67
CA ALA A 183 -21.15 14.16 3.46
C ALA A 183 -20.12 15.11 2.85
N LEU A 184 -18.88 14.67 2.81
CA LEU A 184 -18.01 15.02 1.68
C LEU A 184 -18.65 14.32 0.47
N THR A 185 -19.10 15.10 -0.48
CA THR A 185 -19.78 14.65 -1.68
C THR A 185 -18.96 13.57 -2.39
N ALA A 186 -19.47 12.35 -2.41
CA ALA A 186 -18.96 11.28 -3.26
C ALA A 186 -18.99 11.81 -4.71
N ALA A 187 -17.87 11.66 -5.43
CA ALA A 187 -17.86 11.90 -6.85
C ALA A 187 -18.98 11.04 -7.49
N PRO A 188 -19.79 11.60 -8.39
CA PRO A 188 -20.92 10.87 -8.96
C PRO A 188 -20.45 9.58 -9.60
N ALA A 189 -21.13 8.47 -9.29
CA ALA A 189 -20.98 7.24 -10.02
C ALA A 189 -21.44 7.53 -11.45
N GLY A 190 -20.50 7.58 -12.41
CA GLY A 190 -20.77 7.99 -13.77
C GLY A 190 -21.79 7.07 -14.45
N ASP A 191 -22.59 7.63 -15.36
CA ASP A 191 -23.60 6.87 -16.10
C ASP A 191 -22.95 5.85 -17.04
N ALA A 192 -23.13 4.57 -16.73
CA ALA A 192 -22.58 3.46 -17.50
C ALA A 192 -23.06 3.44 -18.97
N LYS A 193 -24.25 3.98 -19.27
CA LYS A 193 -24.77 4.07 -20.64
C LYS A 193 -24.05 5.15 -21.44
N ILE A 194 -23.76 6.30 -20.81
CA ILE A 194 -23.00 7.39 -21.43
C ILE A 194 -21.56 6.94 -21.69
N PHE A 195 -20.96 6.26 -20.76
CA PHE A 195 -19.62 5.69 -20.92
C PHE A 195 -19.55 4.66 -22.07
N ALA A 196 -20.50 3.72 -22.14
CA ALA A 196 -20.58 2.74 -23.22
C ALA A 196 -20.83 3.40 -24.59
N ALA A 197 -21.68 4.44 -24.65
CA ALA A 197 -21.92 5.19 -25.87
C ALA A 197 -20.68 5.96 -26.33
N GLY A 198 -19.91 6.55 -25.41
CA GLY A 198 -18.63 7.22 -25.69
C GLY A 198 -17.61 6.28 -26.31
N LYS A 199 -17.42 5.10 -25.72
CA LYS A 199 -16.53 4.04 -26.26
C LYS A 199 -16.93 3.62 -27.66
N ALA A 200 -18.22 3.40 -27.90
CA ALA A 200 -18.71 2.99 -29.20
C ALA A 200 -18.56 4.10 -30.27
N ALA A 201 -18.72 5.36 -29.89
CA ALA A 201 -18.54 6.51 -30.77
C ALA A 201 -17.07 6.70 -31.17
N ILE A 202 -16.13 6.57 -30.24
CA ILE A 202 -14.68 6.63 -30.51
C ILE A 202 -14.27 5.50 -31.47
N ALA A 203 -14.73 4.28 -31.21
CA ALA A 203 -14.39 3.13 -32.06
C ALA A 203 -14.90 3.26 -33.49
N LYS A 204 -16.06 3.96 -33.72
CA LYS A 204 -16.64 4.20 -35.01
C LYS A 204 -16.09 5.43 -35.76
N ALA A 205 -15.32 6.28 -35.11
CA ALA A 205 -14.73 7.44 -35.76
C ALA A 205 -13.66 6.98 -36.77
N ASP A 206 -13.93 7.24 -38.05
CA ASP A 206 -13.07 6.86 -39.20
C ASP A 206 -12.22 8.04 -39.71
N THR A 207 -12.43 9.25 -39.17
CA THR A 207 -11.68 10.46 -39.48
C THR A 207 -11.36 11.25 -38.21
N ILE A 208 -10.27 12.04 -38.25
CA ILE A 208 -9.85 12.90 -37.12
C ILE A 208 -10.95 13.92 -36.78
N ASP A 209 -11.66 14.47 -37.77
CA ASP A 209 -12.73 15.44 -37.54
C ASP A 209 -13.91 14.84 -36.81
N LYS A 210 -14.33 13.60 -37.17
CA LYS A 210 -15.35 12.89 -36.40
C LYS A 210 -14.89 12.55 -34.99
N LEU A 211 -13.62 12.21 -34.80
CA LEU A 211 -13.08 11.94 -33.47
C LEU A 211 -13.10 13.21 -32.60
N ARG A 212 -12.77 14.37 -33.16
CA ARG A 212 -12.84 15.67 -32.46
C ARG A 212 -14.29 16.02 -32.07
N GLU A 213 -15.27 15.76 -32.94
CA GLU A 213 -16.70 15.94 -32.61
C GLU A 213 -17.13 15.04 -31.43
N VAL A 214 -16.68 13.79 -31.43
CA VAL A 214 -16.95 12.86 -30.32
C VAL A 214 -16.30 13.36 -29.03
N ALA A 215 -15.04 13.79 -29.06
CA ALA A 215 -14.33 14.34 -27.90
C ALA A 215 -15.03 15.60 -27.34
N ALA A 216 -15.49 16.52 -28.19
CA ALA A 216 -16.25 17.70 -27.77
C ALA A 216 -17.58 17.35 -27.09
N ARG A 217 -18.31 16.34 -27.59
CA ARG A 217 -19.53 15.84 -26.94
C ARG A 217 -19.27 15.16 -25.59
N MET A 218 -18.14 14.48 -25.47
CA MET A 218 -17.73 13.86 -24.20
C MET A 218 -17.38 14.91 -23.16
N GLU A 219 -16.64 15.94 -23.52
CA GLU A 219 -16.30 17.05 -22.62
C GLU A 219 -17.57 17.80 -22.16
N ALA A 220 -18.53 18.03 -23.03
CA ALA A 220 -19.83 18.62 -22.69
C ALA A 220 -20.64 17.77 -21.69
N ARG A 221 -20.38 16.47 -21.59
CA ARG A 221 -21.05 15.53 -20.69
C ARG A 221 -20.13 15.00 -19.58
N LYS A 222 -19.03 15.65 -19.33
CA LYS A 222 -18.05 15.30 -18.30
C LYS A 222 -18.66 15.15 -16.90
N ALA A 223 -19.66 15.97 -16.57
CA ALA A 223 -20.38 15.91 -15.30
C ALA A 223 -21.20 14.63 -15.09
N ASP A 224 -21.54 13.93 -16.18
CA ASP A 224 -22.30 12.67 -16.16
C ASP A 224 -21.38 11.45 -16.05
N LEU A 225 -20.07 11.60 -16.11
CA LEU A 225 -19.04 10.57 -16.04
C LEU A 225 -18.29 10.61 -14.70
N SER A 226 -17.85 9.46 -14.23
CA SER A 226 -16.85 9.45 -13.14
C SER A 226 -15.48 9.91 -13.67
N PRO A 227 -14.58 10.43 -12.82
CA PRO A 227 -13.23 10.81 -13.24
C PRO A 227 -12.50 9.68 -13.98
N GLU A 228 -12.61 8.44 -13.46
CA GLU A 228 -12.00 7.25 -14.08
C GLU A 228 -12.59 6.94 -15.47
N GLN A 229 -13.92 7.07 -15.64
CA GLN A 229 -14.58 6.87 -16.93
C GLN A 229 -14.18 7.93 -17.96
N HIS A 230 -14.05 9.18 -17.52
CA HIS A 230 -13.62 10.28 -18.38
C HIS A 230 -12.17 10.07 -18.85
N ASP A 231 -11.27 9.70 -17.94
CA ASP A 231 -9.85 9.45 -18.27
C ASP A 231 -9.69 8.27 -19.23
N GLN A 232 -10.48 7.19 -19.05
CA GLN A 232 -10.49 6.05 -19.97
C GLN A 232 -10.96 6.43 -21.37
N LEU A 233 -11.97 7.29 -21.49
CA LEU A 233 -12.46 7.75 -22.81
C LEU A 233 -11.44 8.68 -23.49
N LEU A 234 -10.74 9.52 -22.75
CA LEU A 234 -9.65 10.36 -23.27
C LEU A 234 -8.52 9.50 -23.81
N GLN A 235 -8.10 8.47 -23.06
CA GLN A 235 -7.04 7.57 -23.52
C GLN A 235 -7.44 6.84 -24.82
N LEU A 236 -8.68 6.32 -24.89
CA LEU A 236 -9.19 5.67 -26.10
C LEU A 236 -9.25 6.62 -27.29
N ALA A 237 -9.56 7.90 -27.07
CA ALA A 237 -9.58 8.90 -28.14
C ALA A 237 -8.16 9.19 -28.64
N LEU A 238 -7.17 9.30 -27.77
CA LEU A 238 -5.76 9.47 -28.13
C LEU A 238 -5.21 8.28 -28.92
N ASP A 239 -5.50 7.07 -28.47
CA ASP A 239 -5.12 5.83 -29.18
C ASP A 239 -5.74 5.77 -30.58
N ARG A 240 -6.98 6.22 -30.71
CA ARG A 240 -7.69 6.27 -32.01
C ARG A 240 -7.13 7.35 -32.93
N GLU A 241 -6.79 8.52 -32.40
CA GLU A 241 -6.15 9.61 -33.14
C GLU A 241 -4.80 9.17 -33.72
N ALA A 242 -3.98 8.49 -32.91
CA ALA A 242 -2.72 7.92 -33.37
C ALA A 242 -2.90 6.90 -34.49
N ALA A 243 -3.98 6.08 -34.43
CA ALA A 243 -4.30 5.11 -35.47
C ALA A 243 -4.83 5.74 -36.78
N LEU A 244 -5.41 6.94 -36.70
CA LEU A 244 -5.97 7.67 -37.86
C LEU A 244 -4.94 8.65 -38.48
N THR A 245 -3.85 8.95 -37.80
CA THR A 245 -2.78 9.80 -38.30
C THR A 245 -1.82 8.94 -39.13
N PRO A 246 -1.69 9.14 -40.45
CA PRO A 246 -0.73 8.38 -41.25
C PRO A 246 0.69 8.73 -40.79
N VAL A 247 1.50 7.71 -40.49
CA VAL A 247 2.94 7.88 -40.25
C VAL A 247 3.55 8.28 -41.60
N THR A 248 3.84 9.57 -41.78
CA THR A 248 4.73 10.02 -42.86
C THR A 248 6.11 9.49 -42.56
N ALA A 249 6.49 8.43 -43.25
CA ALA A 249 7.91 8.01 -43.30
C ALA A 249 8.69 9.16 -43.96
N GLU A 250 9.44 9.93 -43.18
CA GLU A 250 10.54 10.72 -43.71
C GLU A 250 11.54 9.72 -44.29
N GLU A 251 11.63 9.69 -45.62
CA GLU A 251 12.73 9.09 -46.35
C GLU A 251 14.02 9.78 -45.90
N VAL A 252 14.74 9.14 -45.03
CA VAL A 252 16.16 9.47 -44.79
C VAL A 252 16.90 8.94 -46.01
N ASP A 253 17.27 9.86 -46.89
CA ASP A 253 18.18 9.59 -47.99
C ASP A 253 19.54 9.14 -47.42
N PRO A 254 19.99 7.90 -47.63
CA PRO A 254 21.23 7.40 -47.03
C PRO A 254 22.48 7.81 -47.83
N PHE A 255 22.37 8.60 -48.91
CA PHE A 255 23.50 9.03 -49.75
C PHE A 255 23.32 10.49 -50.17
N GLY A 256 23.48 11.41 -49.26
CA GLY A 256 23.72 12.81 -49.57
C GLY A 256 25.22 13.09 -49.53
N ASP A 257 25.80 13.47 -50.65
CA ASP A 257 27.21 13.87 -50.89
C ASP A 257 27.69 14.96 -49.92
#